data_c06be6bdebd5b3cbac8f11af848f1c1b
#
_entry.id   c06be6bdebd5b3cbac8f11af848f1c1b
#
_cell.length_a   1.000
_cell.length_b   1.000
_cell.length_c   1.000
_cell.angle_alpha   90.00
_cell.angle_beta   90.00
_cell.angle_gamma   90.00
#
_symmetry.space_group_name_H-M   'P 1'
#
loop_
_entity.id
_entity.type
_entity.pdbx_description
1 polymer ?
#
loop_
_entity_poly.entity_id
_entity_poly.type
_entity_poly.pdbx_seq_one_letter_code
_entity_poly.pdbx_strand_id
1 'polypeptide(L)'
;INATYGVIDGHEREKRDFSARDIRQFRSGNVLGVRFICRSVTGETQYTLSMPGEFNVYNALAAIAAAKRMKLEDHVIVEALAKARVRGRFEVVTPEKGCGLDDVVTIIDYAHNAVSMRAAIETLRKYQPKRIVVLFGSVGGRTQLRRAELGETAGSLADFCIITSDNPNFEPPEDIIRDIEK
;
A
#
# COMPACT_ATOMS: atom_id res chain seq x y z
N ILE A 1 -22.08 18.91 2.36
CA ILE A 1 -20.88 19.69 2.75
C ILE A 1 -19.67 18.93 2.23
N ASN A 2 -18.99 19.47 1.22
CA ASN A 2 -17.82 18.86 0.59
C ASN A 2 -16.57 19.27 1.35
N ALA A 3 -15.59 18.37 1.50
CA ALA A 3 -14.24 18.66 1.96
C ALA A 3 -13.26 18.28 0.86
N THR A 4 -12.28 19.13 0.59
CA THR A 4 -11.20 18.88 -0.36
C THR A 4 -9.96 18.41 0.39
N TYR A 5 -9.26 17.38 -0.13
CA TYR A 5 -8.04 16.89 0.47
C TYR A 5 -7.04 16.41 -0.59
N GLY A 6 -5.76 16.40 -0.25
CA GLY A 6 -4.70 15.91 -1.12
C GLY A 6 -3.30 16.11 -0.58
N VAL A 7 -2.32 15.55 -1.26
CA VAL A 7 -0.89 15.75 -0.99
C VAL A 7 -0.43 17.00 -1.71
N ILE A 8 0.46 17.78 -1.07
CA ILE A 8 1.07 18.96 -1.68
C ILE A 8 2.53 18.65 -1.98
N ASP A 9 2.87 18.65 -3.27
CA ASP A 9 4.26 18.67 -3.76
C ASP A 9 4.72 20.11 -3.96
N GLY A 10 5.60 20.54 -3.06
CA GLY A 10 6.49 21.72 -3.13
C GLY A 10 5.93 23.11 -3.47
N HIS A 11 5.09 23.30 -4.47
CA HIS A 11 4.73 24.62 -4.99
C HIS A 11 3.23 24.85 -5.30
N GLU A 12 2.37 23.88 -5.12
CA GLU A 12 0.96 24.08 -5.38
C GLU A 12 0.24 24.78 -4.23
N ARG A 13 -0.21 26.01 -4.48
CA ARG A 13 -1.10 26.79 -3.59
C ARG A 13 -2.57 26.44 -3.78
N GLU A 14 -2.91 25.19 -4.03
CA GLU A 14 -4.33 24.82 -4.04
C GLU A 14 -4.88 24.89 -2.62
N LYS A 15 -5.93 25.71 -2.46
CA LYS A 15 -6.71 25.78 -1.21
C LYS A 15 -7.48 24.48 -1.01
N ARG A 16 -6.87 23.55 -0.31
CA ARG A 16 -7.53 22.31 0.14
C ARG A 16 -7.84 22.45 1.62
N ASP A 17 -8.98 21.90 2.05
CA ASP A 17 -9.38 21.90 3.46
C ASP A 17 -8.42 21.06 4.32
N PHE A 18 -7.90 19.97 3.72
CA PHE A 18 -6.91 19.09 4.32
C PHE A 18 -5.79 18.80 3.31
N SER A 19 -4.56 18.98 3.74
CA SER A 19 -3.40 18.68 2.88
C SER A 19 -2.30 18.00 3.67
N ALA A 20 -1.62 17.03 3.04
CA ALA A 20 -0.46 16.39 3.61
C ALA A 20 0.83 16.90 2.97
N ARG A 21 1.86 17.08 3.80
CA ARG A 21 3.22 17.43 3.41
C ARG A 21 4.24 16.68 4.25
N ASP A 22 5.52 16.76 3.87
CA ASP A 22 6.62 16.11 4.59
C ASP A 22 6.41 14.61 4.81
N ILE A 23 5.96 13.92 3.75
CA ILE A 23 5.70 12.48 3.79
C ILE A 23 7.04 11.75 3.85
N ARG A 24 7.25 10.98 4.91
CA ARG A 24 8.47 10.20 5.14
C ARG A 24 8.12 8.77 5.47
N GLN A 25 8.73 7.83 4.75
CA GLN A 25 8.67 6.41 5.10
C GLN A 25 9.50 6.17 6.37
N PHE A 26 9.06 5.21 7.16
CA PHE A 26 9.86 4.70 8.27
C PHE A 26 9.75 3.19 8.37
N ARG A 27 10.79 2.57 8.92
CA ARG A 27 10.81 1.17 9.32
C ARG A 27 11.20 1.09 10.79
N SER A 28 10.47 0.28 11.56
CA SER A 28 10.79 -0.03 12.95
C SER A 28 10.58 -1.53 13.16
N GLY A 29 11.68 -2.28 13.15
CA GLY A 29 11.63 -3.74 13.08
C GLY A 29 10.88 -4.20 11.82
N ASN A 30 9.80 -4.95 11.99
CA ASN A 30 8.95 -5.42 10.91
C ASN A 30 7.79 -4.45 10.58
N VAL A 31 7.67 -3.34 11.30
CA VAL A 31 6.64 -2.34 11.00
C VAL A 31 7.16 -1.39 9.92
N LEU A 32 6.43 -1.34 8.81
CA LEU A 32 6.60 -0.36 7.75
C LEU A 32 5.49 0.67 7.84
N GLY A 33 5.80 1.94 7.60
CA GLY A 33 4.78 2.97 7.68
C GLY A 33 5.21 4.31 7.08
N VAL A 34 4.33 5.29 7.20
CA VAL A 34 4.57 6.67 6.77
C VAL A 34 4.27 7.65 7.90
N ARG A 35 5.03 8.73 7.97
CA ARG A 35 4.75 9.91 8.77
C ARG A 35 4.50 11.08 7.86
N PHE A 36 3.57 11.94 8.22
CA PHE A 36 3.26 13.13 7.45
C PHE A 36 2.68 14.22 8.36
N ILE A 37 2.74 15.45 7.89
CA ILE A 37 2.07 16.57 8.53
C ILE A 37 0.79 16.86 7.77
N CYS A 38 -0.34 16.81 8.44
CA CYS A 38 -1.62 17.25 7.88
C CYS A 38 -1.89 18.68 8.32
N ARG A 39 -2.09 19.55 7.33
CA ARG A 39 -2.57 20.92 7.53
C ARG A 39 -4.06 20.96 7.31
N SER A 40 -4.77 21.60 8.22
CA SER A 40 -6.20 21.87 8.14
C SER A 40 -6.50 23.32 8.53
N VAL A 41 -7.78 23.70 8.49
CA VAL A 41 -8.21 25.03 8.97
C VAL A 41 -7.96 25.25 10.46
N THR A 42 -7.81 24.19 11.26
CA THR A 42 -7.54 24.25 12.70
C THR A 42 -6.06 24.20 13.05
N GLY A 43 -5.17 24.11 12.07
CA GLY A 43 -3.72 24.03 12.27
C GLY A 43 -3.06 22.83 11.63
N GLU A 44 -1.86 22.51 12.12
CA GLU A 44 -1.05 21.39 11.62
C GLU A 44 -0.91 20.32 12.70
N THR A 45 -1.07 19.07 12.29
CA THR A 45 -0.94 17.90 13.17
C THR A 45 -0.09 16.85 12.48
N GLN A 46 0.89 16.29 13.19
CA GLN A 46 1.70 15.18 12.68
C GLN A 46 0.97 13.86 12.92
N TYR A 47 0.89 13.05 11.87
CA TYR A 47 0.32 11.72 11.90
C TYR A 47 1.37 10.66 11.58
N THR A 48 1.20 9.51 12.23
CA THR A 48 1.93 8.27 11.93
C THR A 48 0.92 7.23 11.47
N LEU A 49 1.20 6.58 10.37
CA LEU A 49 0.39 5.51 9.81
C LEU A 49 1.26 4.27 9.66
N SER A 50 0.94 3.18 10.35
CA SER A 50 1.68 1.91 10.25
C SER A 50 1.21 1.08 9.04
N MET A 51 0.93 1.74 7.96
CA MET A 51 0.63 1.20 6.64
C MET A 51 1.52 1.94 5.65
N PRO A 52 2.33 1.24 4.86
CA PRO A 52 3.24 1.88 3.91
C PRO A 52 2.51 2.42 2.69
N GLY A 53 3.16 3.34 1.99
CA GLY A 53 2.71 3.90 0.73
C GLY A 53 1.99 5.25 0.85
N GLU A 54 2.31 6.11 -0.11
CA GLU A 54 1.75 7.46 -0.19
C GLU A 54 0.24 7.44 -0.47
N PHE A 55 -0.25 6.43 -1.22
CA PHE A 55 -1.69 6.23 -1.43
C PHE A 55 -2.44 6.04 -0.11
N ASN A 56 -1.80 5.48 0.94
CA ASN A 56 -2.40 5.39 2.27
C ASN A 56 -2.47 6.74 2.98
N VAL A 57 -1.62 7.71 2.61
CA VAL A 57 -1.75 9.09 3.10
C VAL A 57 -3.03 9.73 2.57
N TYR A 58 -3.39 9.50 1.29
CA TYR A 58 -4.68 9.96 0.74
C TYR A 58 -5.86 9.34 1.48
N ASN A 59 -5.80 8.03 1.76
CA ASN A 59 -6.83 7.34 2.54
C ASN A 59 -6.92 7.90 3.97
N ALA A 60 -5.78 8.19 4.60
CA ALA A 60 -5.72 8.80 5.93
C ALA A 60 -6.30 10.21 5.93
N LEU A 61 -6.00 11.04 4.93
CA LEU A 61 -6.58 12.38 4.80
C LEU A 61 -8.11 12.35 4.71
N ALA A 62 -8.66 11.40 3.96
CA ALA A 62 -10.12 11.21 3.90
C ALA A 62 -10.70 10.84 5.27
N ALA A 63 -10.05 9.92 5.99
CA ALA A 63 -10.46 9.52 7.34
C ALA A 63 -10.34 10.69 8.34
N ILE A 64 -9.24 11.45 8.30
CA ILE A 64 -9.04 12.66 9.12
C ILE A 64 -10.16 13.67 8.85
N ALA A 65 -10.43 13.93 7.57
CA ALA A 65 -11.50 14.89 7.20
C ALA A 65 -12.87 14.47 7.74
N ALA A 66 -13.20 13.18 7.66
CA ALA A 66 -14.43 12.64 8.22
C ALA A 66 -14.46 12.76 9.75
N ALA A 67 -13.39 12.35 10.43
CA ALA A 67 -13.29 12.39 11.89
C ALA A 67 -13.37 13.83 12.43
N LYS A 68 -12.69 14.78 11.77
CA LYS A 68 -12.78 16.21 12.12
C LYS A 68 -14.20 16.78 11.94
N ARG A 69 -14.91 16.32 10.91
CA ARG A 69 -16.33 16.69 10.72
C ARG A 69 -17.23 16.11 11.82
N MET A 70 -16.88 14.97 12.37
CA MET A 70 -17.52 14.38 13.54
C MET A 70 -17.08 15.03 14.87
N LYS A 71 -16.22 16.06 14.82
CA LYS A 71 -15.69 16.80 15.97
C LYS A 71 -14.83 15.95 16.90
N LEU A 72 -14.16 14.92 16.37
CA LEU A 72 -13.19 14.15 17.15
C LEU A 72 -11.94 14.99 17.41
N GLU A 73 -11.39 14.85 18.60
CA GLU A 73 -10.16 15.50 19.02
C GLU A 73 -8.93 14.95 18.28
N ASP A 74 -7.93 15.82 18.04
CA ASP A 74 -6.74 15.45 17.28
C ASP A 74 -5.99 14.25 17.87
N HIS A 75 -5.84 14.20 19.18
CA HIS A 75 -5.13 13.11 19.84
C HIS A 75 -5.80 11.74 19.61
N VAL A 76 -7.13 11.70 19.57
CA VAL A 76 -7.89 10.47 19.28
C VAL A 76 -7.63 10.01 17.85
N ILE A 77 -7.65 10.94 16.89
CA ILE A 77 -7.40 10.64 15.48
C ILE A 77 -5.95 10.16 15.27
N VAL A 78 -4.97 10.82 15.91
CA VAL A 78 -3.56 10.45 15.85
C VAL A 78 -3.35 9.03 16.38
N GLU A 79 -3.92 8.70 17.53
CA GLU A 79 -3.81 7.39 18.15
C GLU A 79 -4.48 6.29 17.30
N ALA A 80 -5.68 6.56 16.78
CA ALA A 80 -6.42 5.63 15.94
C ALA A 80 -5.67 5.31 14.64
N LEU A 81 -5.13 6.32 13.96
CA LEU A 81 -4.38 6.14 12.71
C LEU A 81 -3.06 5.41 12.94
N ALA A 82 -2.37 5.66 14.04
CA ALA A 82 -1.14 4.92 14.37
C ALA A 82 -1.37 3.41 14.53
N LYS A 83 -2.56 3.02 14.99
CA LYS A 83 -2.99 1.63 15.18
C LYS A 83 -3.75 1.05 14.00
N ALA A 84 -4.11 1.87 13.01
CA ALA A 84 -4.92 1.45 11.87
C ALA A 84 -4.24 0.32 11.09
N ARG A 85 -5.01 -0.71 10.76
CA ARG A 85 -4.62 -1.84 9.91
C ARG A 85 -5.82 -2.23 9.08
N VAL A 86 -5.57 -2.58 7.82
CA VAL A 86 -6.61 -3.12 6.92
C VAL A 86 -6.12 -4.46 6.42
N ARG A 87 -6.85 -5.52 6.72
CA ARG A 87 -6.49 -6.89 6.29
C ARG A 87 -6.43 -6.97 4.76
N GLY A 88 -5.38 -7.62 4.25
CA GLY A 88 -5.15 -7.78 2.82
C GLY A 88 -4.84 -6.48 2.07
N ARG A 89 -4.50 -5.39 2.77
CA ARG A 89 -4.11 -4.10 2.18
C ARG A 89 -2.77 -3.66 2.76
N PHE A 90 -1.70 -4.00 2.07
CA PHE A 90 -0.34 -3.78 2.55
C PHE A 90 -0.15 -4.28 3.99
N GLU A 91 -0.79 -5.40 4.29
CA GLU A 91 -0.76 -6.02 5.60
C GLU A 91 0.59 -6.68 5.83
N VAL A 92 1.32 -6.21 6.84
CA VAL A 92 2.57 -6.84 7.26
C VAL A 92 2.22 -8.05 8.11
N VAL A 93 2.59 -9.24 7.62
CA VAL A 93 2.48 -10.51 8.34
C VAL A 93 3.85 -10.84 8.90
N THR A 94 3.97 -10.83 10.22
CA THR A 94 5.24 -11.16 10.89
C THR A 94 5.32 -12.69 11.05
N PRO A 95 6.36 -13.35 10.50
CA PRO A 95 6.61 -14.75 10.79
C PRO A 95 6.81 -14.99 12.30
N GLU A 96 6.55 -16.20 12.75
CA GLU A 96 6.89 -16.60 14.13
C GLU A 96 8.39 -16.43 14.38
N LYS A 97 8.75 -15.91 15.55
CA LYS A 97 10.15 -15.75 15.93
C LYS A 97 10.84 -17.13 15.94
N GLY A 98 12.02 -17.18 15.35
CA GLY A 98 12.83 -18.40 15.29
C GLY A 98 12.49 -19.36 14.14
N CYS A 99 11.62 -18.98 13.21
CA CYS A 99 11.37 -19.76 11.99
C CYS A 99 12.45 -19.59 10.92
N GLY A 100 13.54 -18.86 11.20
CA GLY A 100 14.63 -18.59 10.25
C GLY A 100 14.33 -17.47 9.25
N LEU A 101 13.24 -16.76 9.40
CA LEU A 101 12.79 -15.66 8.54
C LEU A 101 12.78 -14.30 9.27
N ASP A 102 13.61 -14.14 10.29
CA ASP A 102 13.64 -12.94 11.13
C ASP A 102 13.99 -11.65 10.34
N ASP A 103 14.71 -11.80 9.22
CA ASP A 103 15.06 -10.68 8.31
C ASP A 103 14.05 -10.49 7.15
N VAL A 104 13.02 -11.31 7.09
CA VAL A 104 12.00 -11.25 6.03
C VAL A 104 10.78 -10.49 6.49
N VAL A 105 10.35 -9.51 5.71
CA VAL A 105 9.06 -8.84 5.88
C VAL A 105 8.10 -9.41 4.85
N THR A 106 7.08 -10.12 5.31
CA THR A 106 6.01 -10.64 4.47
C THR A 106 4.86 -9.65 4.42
N ILE A 107 4.38 -9.35 3.22
CA ILE A 107 3.29 -8.38 3.01
C ILE A 107 2.21 -9.04 2.17
N ILE A 108 0.97 -8.89 2.61
CA ILE A 108 -0.22 -9.30 1.86
C ILE A 108 -0.90 -8.04 1.32
N ASP A 109 -1.11 -8.02 0.01
CA ASP A 109 -1.85 -6.94 -0.65
C ASP A 109 -2.86 -7.48 -1.66
N TYR A 110 -3.88 -6.71 -1.94
CA TYR A 110 -4.91 -7.03 -2.93
C TYR A 110 -4.57 -6.51 -4.33
N ALA A 111 -3.32 -6.22 -4.61
CA ALA A 111 -2.89 -5.77 -5.93
C ALA A 111 -3.20 -6.86 -6.97
N HIS A 112 -4.16 -6.60 -7.85
CA HIS A 112 -4.69 -7.58 -8.82
C HIS A 112 -4.62 -7.10 -10.27
N ASN A 113 -3.90 -6.01 -10.53
CA ASN A 113 -3.63 -5.46 -11.86
C ASN A 113 -2.24 -4.81 -11.89
N ALA A 114 -1.74 -4.54 -13.09
CA ALA A 114 -0.39 -3.98 -13.31
C ALA A 114 -0.14 -2.68 -12.53
N VAL A 115 -1.11 -1.76 -12.52
CA VAL A 115 -0.97 -0.46 -11.85
C VAL A 115 -0.80 -0.62 -10.36
N SER A 116 -1.66 -1.42 -9.71
CA SER A 116 -1.58 -1.66 -8.26
C SER A 116 -0.35 -2.47 -7.87
N MET A 117 0.07 -3.46 -8.68
CA MET A 117 1.28 -4.23 -8.46
C MET A 117 2.53 -3.34 -8.56
N ARG A 118 2.63 -2.51 -9.59
CA ARG A 118 3.69 -1.50 -9.73
C ARG A 118 3.77 -0.60 -8.50
N ALA A 119 2.66 0.00 -8.11
CA ALA A 119 2.60 0.89 -6.96
C ALA A 119 3.04 0.19 -5.66
N ALA A 120 2.68 -1.09 -5.49
CA ALA A 120 3.10 -1.90 -4.36
C ALA A 120 4.62 -2.12 -4.35
N ILE A 121 5.20 -2.59 -5.45
CA ILE A 121 6.63 -2.88 -5.57
C ILE A 121 7.45 -1.58 -5.41
N GLU A 122 7.07 -0.51 -6.09
CA GLU A 122 7.74 0.80 -5.99
C GLU A 122 7.67 1.37 -4.57
N THR A 123 6.55 1.18 -3.88
CA THR A 123 6.42 1.55 -2.48
C THR A 123 7.43 0.80 -1.62
N LEU A 124 7.58 -0.51 -1.82
CA LEU A 124 8.52 -1.33 -1.07
C LEU A 124 9.98 -0.98 -1.38
N ARG A 125 10.31 -0.61 -2.60
CA ARG A 125 11.66 -0.16 -2.99
C ARG A 125 12.11 1.08 -2.18
N LYS A 126 11.18 1.95 -1.79
CA LYS A 126 11.49 3.12 -0.95
C LYS A 126 12.02 2.76 0.45
N TYR A 127 11.79 1.53 0.92
CA TYR A 127 12.35 1.00 2.17
C TYR A 127 13.72 0.32 2.00
N GLN A 128 14.29 0.35 0.79
CA GLN A 128 15.62 -0.17 0.45
C GLN A 128 15.83 -1.65 0.85
N PRO A 129 14.90 -2.56 0.49
CA PRO A 129 15.08 -3.98 0.76
C PRO A 129 16.25 -4.52 -0.08
N LYS A 130 16.95 -5.55 0.43
CA LYS A 130 17.99 -6.24 -0.33
C LYS A 130 17.40 -6.96 -1.55
N ARG A 131 16.20 -7.50 -1.42
CA ARG A 131 15.48 -8.23 -2.47
C ARG A 131 13.98 -8.13 -2.26
N ILE A 132 13.24 -8.01 -3.36
CA ILE A 132 11.79 -8.12 -3.41
C ILE A 132 11.43 -9.41 -4.14
N VAL A 133 10.69 -10.27 -3.46
CA VAL A 133 10.09 -11.48 -4.03
C VAL A 133 8.59 -11.24 -4.13
N VAL A 134 8.03 -11.45 -5.31
CA VAL A 134 6.59 -11.31 -5.55
C VAL A 134 5.99 -12.68 -5.81
N LEU A 135 5.04 -13.09 -4.96
CA LEU A 135 4.24 -14.28 -5.16
C LEU A 135 2.84 -13.85 -5.58
N PHE A 136 2.39 -14.29 -6.74
CA PHE A 136 1.11 -13.86 -7.30
C PHE A 136 0.53 -14.89 -8.26
N GLY A 137 -0.75 -14.74 -8.57
CA GLY A 137 -1.45 -15.46 -9.60
C GLY A 137 -2.48 -14.56 -10.28
N SER A 138 -3.34 -15.13 -11.09
CA SER A 138 -4.46 -14.42 -11.71
C SER A 138 -5.73 -15.25 -11.66
N VAL A 139 -6.85 -14.58 -11.48
CA VAL A 139 -8.18 -15.20 -11.44
C VAL A 139 -8.57 -15.64 -12.84
N GLY A 140 -9.05 -16.88 -12.96
CA GLY A 140 -9.64 -17.42 -14.18
C GLY A 140 -10.96 -16.75 -14.55
N GLY A 141 -11.39 -16.87 -15.80
CA GLY A 141 -12.60 -16.21 -16.31
C GLY A 141 -12.47 -14.68 -16.45
N ARG A 142 -11.25 -14.13 -16.34
CA ARG A 142 -10.93 -12.71 -16.56
C ARG A 142 -10.16 -12.54 -17.88
N THR A 143 -9.93 -11.28 -18.27
CA THR A 143 -9.22 -10.99 -19.53
C THR A 143 -7.79 -11.51 -19.50
N GLN A 144 -7.36 -12.22 -20.54
CA GLN A 144 -5.98 -12.72 -20.69
C GLN A 144 -4.94 -11.59 -20.73
N LEU A 145 -5.30 -10.41 -21.27
CA LEU A 145 -4.43 -9.24 -21.32
C LEU A 145 -3.89 -8.89 -19.91
N ARG A 146 -4.72 -8.96 -18.89
CA ARG A 146 -4.32 -8.70 -17.50
C ARG A 146 -3.23 -9.66 -17.02
N ARG A 147 -3.22 -10.90 -17.49
CA ARG A 147 -2.23 -11.92 -17.10
C ARG A 147 -0.84 -11.52 -17.57
N ALA A 148 -0.72 -11.20 -18.87
CA ALA A 148 0.54 -10.74 -19.45
C ALA A 148 1.03 -9.43 -18.78
N GLU A 149 0.14 -8.45 -18.57
CA GLU A 149 0.48 -7.20 -17.89
C GLU A 149 1.00 -7.40 -16.46
N LEU A 150 0.45 -8.37 -15.72
CA LEU A 150 0.93 -8.72 -14.38
C LEU A 150 2.32 -9.35 -14.45
N GLY A 151 2.53 -10.30 -15.39
CA GLY A 151 3.84 -10.95 -15.63
C GLY A 151 4.91 -9.93 -15.99
N GLU A 152 4.66 -9.08 -16.98
CA GLU A 152 5.57 -8.02 -17.41
C GLU A 152 5.90 -7.05 -16.25
N THR A 153 4.89 -6.63 -15.48
CA THR A 153 5.09 -5.70 -14.37
C THR A 153 5.92 -6.33 -13.26
N ALA A 154 5.59 -7.55 -12.84
CA ALA A 154 6.33 -8.24 -11.80
C ALA A 154 7.76 -8.56 -12.24
N GLY A 155 7.93 -9.10 -13.46
CA GLY A 155 9.23 -9.47 -14.02
C GLY A 155 10.17 -8.28 -14.21
N SER A 156 9.64 -7.09 -14.52
CA SER A 156 10.45 -5.89 -14.70
C SER A 156 10.84 -5.19 -13.39
N LEU A 157 10.10 -5.36 -12.31
CA LEU A 157 10.25 -4.57 -11.08
C LEU A 157 10.71 -5.38 -9.86
N ALA A 158 10.39 -6.68 -9.80
CA ALA A 158 10.81 -7.55 -8.71
C ALA A 158 12.18 -8.18 -8.98
N ASP A 159 12.83 -8.66 -7.92
CA ASP A 159 14.10 -9.40 -8.05
C ASP A 159 13.86 -10.90 -8.27
N PHE A 160 12.68 -11.39 -7.92
CA PHE A 160 12.25 -12.76 -8.14
C PHE A 160 10.72 -12.84 -8.13
N CYS A 161 10.16 -13.66 -9.02
CA CYS A 161 8.74 -13.90 -9.15
C CYS A 161 8.41 -15.37 -8.88
N ILE A 162 7.35 -15.62 -8.14
CA ILE A 162 6.74 -16.94 -7.95
C ILE A 162 5.32 -16.84 -8.48
N ILE A 163 5.08 -17.50 -9.62
CA ILE A 163 3.75 -17.55 -10.22
C ILE A 163 3.02 -18.78 -9.67
N THR A 164 1.82 -18.58 -9.17
CA THR A 164 1.02 -19.67 -8.57
C THR A 164 -0.43 -19.59 -9.00
N SER A 165 -1.19 -20.62 -8.66
CA SER A 165 -2.65 -20.59 -8.83
C SER A 165 -3.26 -19.62 -7.82
N ASP A 166 -4.17 -18.78 -8.32
CA ASP A 166 -5.12 -18.02 -7.50
C ASP A 166 -6.48 -18.76 -7.56
N ASN A 167 -7.56 -18.11 -7.91
CA ASN A 167 -8.85 -18.73 -8.15
C ASN A 167 -9.01 -19.03 -9.65
N PRO A 168 -8.76 -20.27 -10.11
CA PRO A 168 -8.76 -20.60 -11.53
C PRO A 168 -10.17 -20.66 -12.14
N ASN A 169 -11.24 -20.70 -11.31
CA ASN A 169 -12.61 -20.93 -11.74
C ASN A 169 -12.71 -22.24 -12.56
N PHE A 170 -13.00 -22.12 -13.88
CA PHE A 170 -13.17 -23.26 -14.81
C PHE A 170 -11.98 -23.43 -15.75
N GLU A 171 -10.91 -22.67 -15.58
CA GLU A 171 -9.68 -22.75 -16.40
C GLU A 171 -8.64 -23.64 -15.72
N PRO A 172 -7.84 -24.42 -16.47
CA PRO A 172 -6.67 -25.09 -15.91
C PRO A 172 -5.69 -24.08 -15.34
N PRO A 173 -5.23 -24.23 -14.09
CA PRO A 173 -4.29 -23.31 -13.48
C PRO A 173 -3.00 -23.12 -14.28
N GLU A 174 -2.52 -24.17 -14.92
CA GLU A 174 -1.31 -24.19 -15.74
C GLU A 174 -1.44 -23.28 -16.97
N ASP A 175 -2.65 -23.16 -17.53
CA ASP A 175 -2.89 -22.26 -18.67
C ASP A 175 -2.81 -20.80 -18.25
N ILE A 176 -3.35 -20.48 -17.06
CA ILE A 176 -3.27 -19.15 -16.48
C ILE A 176 -1.82 -18.79 -16.18
N ILE A 177 -1.04 -19.71 -15.60
CA ILE A 177 0.38 -19.52 -15.29
C ILE A 177 1.17 -19.26 -16.58
N ARG A 178 0.95 -20.05 -17.63
CA ARG A 178 1.60 -19.84 -18.94
C ARG A 178 1.25 -18.51 -19.59
N ASP A 179 0.04 -18.01 -19.38
CA ASP A 179 -0.35 -16.67 -19.89
C ASP A 179 0.34 -15.54 -19.13
N ILE A 180 0.66 -15.74 -17.86
CA ILE A 180 1.43 -14.78 -17.04
C ILE A 180 2.92 -14.78 -17.43
N GLU A 181 3.46 -15.92 -17.84
CA GLU A 181 4.88 -16.10 -18.22
C GLU A 181 5.25 -15.53 -19.60
N LYS A 182 4.26 -15.21 -20.45
CA LYS A 182 4.47 -14.64 -21.80
C LYS A 182 4.94 -13.18 -21.74
#